data_6edd1e5254f844cdce437d75bbd2bfa2
#
_entry.id   6edd1e5254f844cdce437d75bbd2bfa2
#
_cell.length_a   1.000
_cell.length_b   1.000
_cell.length_c   1.000
_cell.angle_alpha   90.00
_cell.angle_beta   90.00
_cell.angle_gamma   90.00
#
_symmetry.space_group_name_H-M   'P 1'
#
loop_
_entity.id
_entity.type
_entity.pdbx_description
1 polymer ?
#
loop_
_entity_poly.entity_id
_entity_poly.type
_entity_poly.pdbx_seq_one_letter_code
_entity_poly.pdbx_strand_id
1 'polypeptide(L)'
;MKYRRLEPAELADLEQEFVRFLSTSQITVDEWQKLKKEKPDQVDELIDVFSDLVFDRILKGIEYLEFKSQTDLKTFRCEKDKIHLLGLTVQGESDIDFIRNDSPEDMVKQLKSSGAQLKMYQGEKAYKPNREAELFRMLEGGCLISKDGAMYKTLESLKQGS
;
A
#
# COMPACT_ATOMS: atom_id res chain seq x y z
N MET A 1 0.08 -20.18 5.04
CA MET A 1 0.41 -18.75 5.02
C MET A 1 -0.36 -18.09 3.89
N LYS A 2 -1.03 -16.97 4.19
CA LYS A 2 -1.89 -16.28 3.19
C LYS A 2 -1.10 -15.35 2.27
N TYR A 3 -0.05 -14.74 2.80
CA TYR A 3 0.68 -13.70 2.08
C TYR A 3 2.15 -14.07 1.96
N ARG A 4 2.99 -13.47 2.78
CA ARG A 4 4.41 -13.81 2.87
C ARG A 4 4.91 -13.62 4.29
N ARG A 5 6.04 -14.20 4.60
CA ARG A 5 6.71 -13.97 5.88
C ARG A 5 7.29 -12.55 5.88
N LEU A 6 7.14 -11.85 7.00
CA LEU A 6 7.81 -10.58 7.22
C LEU A 6 9.32 -10.78 7.18
N GLU A 7 10.02 -9.85 6.54
CA GLU A 7 11.47 -9.86 6.50
C GLU A 7 12.03 -9.47 7.87
N PRO A 8 13.29 -9.85 8.20
CA PRO A 8 13.88 -9.51 9.49
C PRO A 8 13.80 -8.03 9.87
N ALA A 9 14.01 -7.13 8.91
CA ALA A 9 13.91 -5.69 9.16
C ALA A 9 12.48 -5.26 9.48
N GLU A 10 11.49 -5.81 8.76
CA GLU A 10 10.07 -5.54 9.02
C GLU A 10 9.64 -6.06 10.38
N LEU A 11 10.11 -7.27 10.74
CA LEU A 11 9.81 -7.88 12.02
C LEU A 11 10.43 -7.07 13.17
N ALA A 12 11.65 -6.55 12.98
CA ALA A 12 12.31 -5.69 13.96
C ALA A 12 11.52 -4.41 14.21
N ASP A 13 10.97 -3.80 13.15
CA ASP A 13 10.14 -2.60 13.27
C ASP A 13 8.83 -2.86 14.01
N LEU A 14 8.38 -4.12 14.05
CA LEU A 14 7.13 -4.54 14.69
C LEU A 14 7.38 -5.30 15.99
N GLU A 15 8.54 -5.09 16.62
CA GLU A 15 8.95 -5.85 17.83
C GLU A 15 7.91 -5.80 18.93
N GLN A 16 7.36 -4.63 19.23
CA GLN A 16 6.36 -4.49 20.30
C GLN A 16 5.08 -5.28 20.00
N GLU A 17 4.62 -5.20 18.78
CA GLU A 17 3.45 -5.94 18.32
C GLU A 17 3.68 -7.44 18.35
N PHE A 18 4.89 -7.87 18.00
CA PHE A 18 5.27 -9.27 18.03
C PHE A 18 5.32 -9.80 19.48
N VAL A 19 5.88 -9.03 20.41
CA VAL A 19 5.87 -9.38 21.83
C VAL A 19 4.46 -9.56 22.36
N ARG A 20 3.53 -8.66 21.99
CA ARG A 20 2.12 -8.79 22.36
C ARG A 20 1.49 -10.04 21.76
N PHE A 21 1.81 -10.35 20.52
CA PHE A 21 1.34 -11.58 19.87
C PHE A 21 1.82 -12.83 20.62
N LEU A 22 3.08 -12.88 20.99
CA LEU A 22 3.65 -13.98 21.78
C LEU A 22 2.94 -14.11 23.13
N SER A 23 2.69 -12.99 23.81
CA SER A 23 1.97 -12.97 25.08
C SER A 23 0.54 -13.51 24.94
N THR A 24 -0.14 -13.14 23.86
CA THR A 24 -1.49 -13.65 23.55
C THR A 24 -1.46 -15.17 23.33
N SER A 25 -0.36 -15.67 22.77
CA SER A 25 -0.12 -17.11 22.55
C SER A 25 0.46 -17.81 23.80
N GLN A 26 0.52 -17.09 24.92
CA GLN A 26 1.05 -17.60 26.20
C GLN A 26 2.52 -18.00 26.14
N ILE A 27 3.29 -17.30 25.32
CA ILE A 27 4.74 -17.51 25.16
C ILE A 27 5.47 -16.34 25.82
N THR A 28 6.30 -16.65 26.86
CA THR A 28 7.14 -15.64 27.50
C THR A 28 8.37 -15.35 26.64
N VAL A 29 9.08 -14.24 26.95
CA VAL A 29 10.35 -13.91 26.29
C VAL A 29 11.36 -15.01 26.47
N ASP A 30 11.47 -15.60 27.69
CA ASP A 30 12.40 -16.69 27.97
C ASP A 30 12.05 -17.94 27.17
N GLU A 31 10.76 -18.28 27.08
CA GLU A 31 10.31 -19.41 26.26
C GLU A 31 10.59 -19.17 24.79
N TRP A 32 10.44 -17.95 24.31
CA TRP A 32 10.75 -17.58 22.95
C TRP A 32 12.22 -17.77 22.61
N GLN A 33 13.11 -17.29 23.50
CA GLN A 33 14.57 -17.51 23.35
C GLN A 33 14.93 -18.99 23.31
N LYS A 34 14.26 -19.79 24.13
CA LYS A 34 14.45 -21.24 24.16
C LYS A 34 13.98 -21.90 22.87
N LEU A 35 12.82 -21.49 22.36
CA LEU A 35 12.28 -21.99 21.08
C LEU A 35 13.21 -21.70 19.92
N LYS A 36 13.81 -20.52 19.88
CA LYS A 36 14.76 -20.15 18.83
C LYS A 36 15.96 -21.08 18.76
N LYS A 37 16.40 -21.58 19.90
CA LYS A 37 17.55 -22.51 19.99
C LYS A 37 17.16 -23.94 19.71
N GLU A 38 16.03 -24.39 20.24
CA GLU A 38 15.66 -25.81 20.27
C GLU A 38 14.69 -26.22 19.16
N LYS A 39 13.79 -25.30 18.72
CA LYS A 39 12.72 -25.63 17.78
C LYS A 39 12.53 -24.50 16.72
N PRO A 40 13.53 -24.31 15.83
CA PRO A 40 13.45 -23.23 14.83
C PRO A 40 12.25 -23.34 13.90
N ASP A 41 11.76 -24.56 13.64
CA ASP A 41 10.58 -24.76 12.79
C ASP A 41 9.32 -24.17 13.43
N GLN A 42 9.17 -24.28 14.76
CA GLN A 42 8.06 -23.67 15.47
C GLN A 42 8.16 -22.14 15.49
N VAL A 43 9.38 -21.62 15.56
CA VAL A 43 9.63 -20.18 15.45
C VAL A 43 9.14 -19.67 14.10
N ASP A 44 9.48 -20.35 13.02
CA ASP A 44 9.05 -19.98 11.67
C ASP A 44 7.54 -20.01 11.54
N GLU A 45 6.87 -21.03 12.09
CA GLU A 45 5.40 -21.11 12.07
C GLU A 45 4.76 -19.94 12.81
N LEU A 46 5.30 -19.55 13.97
CA LEU A 46 4.78 -18.41 14.73
C LEU A 46 4.97 -17.09 13.97
N ILE A 47 6.13 -16.92 13.34
CA ILE A 47 6.40 -15.74 12.52
C ILE A 47 5.45 -15.70 11.32
N ASP A 48 5.16 -16.83 10.71
CA ASP A 48 4.22 -16.91 9.56
C ASP A 48 2.81 -16.52 9.99
N VAL A 49 2.34 -16.99 11.14
CA VAL A 49 1.02 -16.62 11.68
C VAL A 49 0.97 -15.13 11.98
N PHE A 50 1.99 -14.61 12.66
CA PHE A 50 2.08 -13.18 12.96
C PHE A 50 2.11 -12.33 11.67
N SER A 51 2.86 -12.77 10.66
CA SER A 51 2.96 -12.09 9.38
C SER A 51 1.59 -11.98 8.71
N ASP A 52 0.82 -13.06 8.69
CA ASP A 52 -0.53 -13.03 8.11
C ASP A 52 -1.46 -12.08 8.88
N LEU A 53 -1.36 -12.05 10.20
CA LEU A 53 -2.16 -11.13 11.04
C LEU A 53 -1.81 -9.67 10.74
N VAL A 54 -0.52 -9.35 10.59
CA VAL A 54 -0.07 -8.00 10.28
C VAL A 54 -0.59 -7.57 8.91
N PHE A 55 -0.44 -8.40 7.89
CA PHE A 55 -0.92 -8.08 6.55
C PHE A 55 -2.44 -7.96 6.51
N ASP A 56 -3.18 -8.84 7.16
CA ASP A 56 -4.65 -8.73 7.24
C ASP A 56 -5.06 -7.38 7.82
N ARG A 57 -4.41 -6.93 8.89
CA ARG A 57 -4.71 -5.63 9.51
C ARG A 57 -4.42 -4.47 8.56
N ILE A 58 -3.25 -4.47 7.92
CA ILE A 58 -2.87 -3.43 6.97
C ILE A 58 -3.87 -3.37 5.82
N LEU A 59 -4.16 -4.53 5.23
CA LEU A 59 -5.02 -4.60 4.04
C LEU A 59 -6.46 -4.19 4.34
N LYS A 60 -6.98 -4.54 5.49
CA LYS A 60 -8.33 -4.14 5.91
C LYS A 60 -8.44 -2.63 6.12
N GLY A 61 -7.36 -1.98 6.51
CA GLY A 61 -7.32 -0.54 6.75
C GLY A 61 -7.12 0.30 5.49
N ILE A 62 -6.84 -0.30 4.34
CA ILE A 62 -6.56 0.45 3.11
C ILE A 62 -7.86 1.02 2.54
N GLU A 63 -7.88 2.34 2.33
CA GLU A 63 -8.94 3.03 1.62
C GLU A 63 -8.46 3.54 0.26
N TYR A 64 -7.19 3.96 0.17
CA TYR A 64 -6.61 4.54 -1.03
C TYR A 64 -5.21 4.02 -1.27
N LEU A 65 -4.90 3.79 -2.54
CA LEU A 65 -3.56 3.45 -3.02
C LEU A 65 -3.15 4.41 -4.13
N GLU A 66 -1.85 4.53 -4.34
CA GLU A 66 -1.31 5.25 -5.49
C GLU A 66 -0.12 4.52 -6.08
N PHE A 67 0.03 4.68 -7.39
CA PHE A 67 1.17 4.15 -8.13
C PHE A 67 1.70 5.26 -9.03
N LYS A 68 2.96 5.65 -8.82
CA LYS A 68 3.58 6.77 -9.52
C LYS A 68 4.70 6.29 -10.42
N SER A 69 4.71 6.79 -11.65
CA SER A 69 5.91 6.82 -12.49
C SER A 69 6.20 8.27 -12.81
N GLN A 70 7.24 8.53 -13.58
CA GLN A 70 7.62 9.91 -13.92
C GLN A 70 6.49 10.65 -14.64
N THR A 71 5.80 9.99 -15.55
CA THR A 71 4.81 10.62 -16.44
C THR A 71 3.38 10.15 -16.20
N ASP A 72 3.17 9.25 -15.24
CA ASP A 72 1.84 8.67 -14.98
C ASP A 72 1.60 8.58 -13.48
N LEU A 73 0.43 9.02 -13.06
CA LEU A 73 -0.04 8.94 -11.69
C LEU A 73 -1.34 8.15 -11.68
N LYS A 74 -1.33 6.99 -11.01
CA LYS A 74 -2.54 6.20 -10.78
C LYS A 74 -2.96 6.35 -9.33
N THR A 75 -4.22 6.68 -9.12
CA THR A 75 -4.82 6.71 -7.78
C THR A 75 -5.99 5.76 -7.72
N PHE A 76 -6.14 5.08 -6.60
CA PHE A 76 -7.16 4.06 -6.42
C PHE A 76 -7.96 4.33 -5.17
N ARG A 77 -9.28 4.29 -5.30
CA ARG A 77 -10.17 4.23 -4.15
C ARG A 77 -10.63 2.78 -3.97
N CYS A 78 -10.28 2.18 -2.86
CA CYS A 78 -10.49 0.77 -2.59
C CYS A 78 -11.75 0.59 -1.75
N GLU A 79 -12.87 0.42 -2.41
CA GLU A 79 -14.14 0.17 -1.73
C GLU A 79 -14.24 -1.28 -1.27
N LYS A 80 -15.36 -1.66 -0.68
CA LYS A 80 -15.58 -3.01 -0.17
C LYS A 80 -15.57 -4.05 -1.29
N ASP A 81 -16.23 -3.75 -2.40
CA ASP A 81 -16.47 -4.73 -3.47
C ASP A 81 -15.71 -4.44 -4.76
N LYS A 82 -15.15 -3.24 -4.91
CA LYS A 82 -14.48 -2.85 -6.16
C LYS A 82 -13.47 -1.74 -5.93
N ILE A 83 -12.58 -1.59 -6.90
CA ILE A 83 -11.57 -0.54 -6.94
C ILE A 83 -11.95 0.45 -8.04
N HIS A 84 -11.90 1.74 -7.71
CA HIS A 84 -11.99 2.82 -8.68
C HIS A 84 -10.60 3.37 -8.97
N LEU A 85 -10.28 3.50 -10.25
CA LEU A 85 -9.04 4.10 -10.73
C LEU A 85 -9.32 5.50 -11.27
N LEU A 86 -8.56 6.47 -10.80
CA LEU A 86 -8.39 7.77 -11.47
C LEU A 86 -6.92 7.94 -11.77
N GLY A 87 -6.59 8.11 -13.02
CA GLY A 87 -5.22 8.27 -13.46
C GLY A 87 -5.02 9.56 -14.25
N LEU A 88 -3.77 10.02 -14.23
CA LEU A 88 -3.35 11.20 -14.98
C LEU A 88 -2.02 10.89 -15.65
N THR A 89 -1.98 11.04 -16.96
CA THR A 89 -0.74 10.82 -17.71
C THR A 89 -0.36 12.08 -18.46
N VAL A 90 0.95 12.32 -18.56
CA VAL A 90 1.52 13.43 -19.29
C VAL A 90 1.88 12.96 -20.69
N GLN A 91 1.43 13.69 -21.72
CA GLN A 91 1.74 13.39 -23.11
C GLN A 91 2.82 14.34 -23.61
N GLY A 92 3.82 13.78 -24.30
CA GLY A 92 4.94 14.54 -24.84
C GLY A 92 6.02 14.85 -23.82
N GLU A 93 6.96 15.69 -24.20
CA GLU A 93 8.07 16.09 -23.33
C GLU A 93 7.61 17.12 -22.32
N SER A 94 8.05 16.97 -21.08
CA SER A 94 7.67 17.87 -20.00
C SER A 94 8.62 17.69 -18.82
N ASP A 95 8.73 18.72 -17.98
CA ASP A 95 9.50 18.68 -16.74
C ASP A 95 8.74 18.04 -15.58
N ILE A 96 7.50 17.59 -15.83
CA ILE A 96 6.68 16.95 -14.78
C ILE A 96 7.28 15.62 -14.39
N ASP A 97 7.40 15.41 -13.09
CA ASP A 97 7.86 14.15 -12.50
C ASP A 97 6.97 13.84 -11.29
N PHE A 98 6.01 12.93 -11.47
CA PHE A 98 5.09 12.57 -10.41
C PHE A 98 5.77 11.88 -9.23
N ILE A 99 6.94 11.25 -9.45
CA ILE A 99 7.68 10.60 -8.37
C ILE A 99 8.19 11.62 -7.36
N ARG A 100 8.57 12.82 -7.83
CA ARG A 100 9.12 13.89 -6.99
C ARG A 100 8.06 14.75 -6.32
N ASN A 101 6.80 14.66 -6.75
CA ASN A 101 5.72 15.46 -6.19
C ASN A 101 5.10 14.75 -5.00
N ASP A 102 5.41 15.23 -3.81
CA ASP A 102 4.93 14.65 -2.55
C ASP A 102 3.59 15.21 -2.11
N SER A 103 3.19 16.39 -2.63
CA SER A 103 1.92 17.00 -2.25
C SER A 103 1.03 17.28 -3.45
N PRO A 104 -0.30 17.17 -3.28
CA PRO A 104 -1.26 17.52 -4.34
C PRO A 104 -1.15 18.96 -4.80
N GLU A 105 -0.86 19.89 -3.88
CA GLU A 105 -0.75 21.32 -4.16
C GLU A 105 0.43 21.59 -5.10
N ASP A 106 1.58 20.99 -4.83
CA ASP A 106 2.78 21.13 -5.67
C ASP A 106 2.56 20.52 -7.05
N MET A 107 1.88 19.37 -7.10
CA MET A 107 1.53 18.73 -8.35
C MET A 107 0.65 19.65 -9.21
N VAL A 108 -0.41 20.21 -8.64
CA VAL A 108 -1.33 21.10 -9.37
C VAL A 108 -0.59 22.33 -9.88
N LYS A 109 0.26 22.94 -9.07
CA LYS A 109 1.07 24.08 -9.49
C LYS A 109 1.96 23.74 -10.68
N GLN A 110 2.64 22.60 -10.61
CA GLN A 110 3.54 22.16 -11.69
C GLN A 110 2.75 21.87 -12.97
N LEU A 111 1.58 21.24 -12.85
CA LEU A 111 0.71 20.97 -14.01
C LEU A 111 0.28 22.26 -14.70
N LYS A 112 -0.12 23.28 -13.92
CA LYS A 112 -0.55 24.56 -14.45
C LYS A 112 0.57 25.35 -15.12
N SER A 113 1.78 25.27 -14.59
CA SER A 113 2.92 26.04 -15.09
C SER A 113 3.65 25.37 -16.26
N SER A 114 3.50 24.06 -16.45
CA SER A 114 4.27 23.31 -17.44
C SER A 114 3.76 23.45 -18.87
N GLY A 115 2.47 23.78 -19.07
CA GLY A 115 1.86 23.76 -20.39
C GLY A 115 1.77 22.37 -21.02
N ALA A 116 2.05 21.32 -20.27
CA ALA A 116 2.01 19.95 -20.77
C ALA A 116 0.60 19.51 -21.10
N GLN A 117 0.48 18.67 -22.11
CA GLN A 117 -0.80 18.02 -22.41
C GLN A 117 -1.05 16.89 -21.44
N LEU A 118 -2.21 16.88 -20.83
CA LEU A 118 -2.58 15.91 -19.80
C LEU A 118 -3.77 15.10 -20.29
N LYS A 119 -3.73 13.81 -19.99
CA LYS A 119 -4.87 12.93 -20.25
C LYS A 119 -5.27 12.28 -18.93
N MET A 120 -6.52 12.53 -18.55
CA MET A 120 -7.13 11.86 -17.42
C MET A 120 -7.85 10.59 -17.89
N TYR A 121 -7.74 9.53 -17.14
CA TYR A 121 -8.42 8.28 -17.42
C TYR A 121 -9.00 7.70 -16.14
N GLN A 122 -9.99 6.84 -16.29
CA GLN A 122 -10.65 6.22 -15.16
C GLN A 122 -11.05 4.79 -15.50
N GLY A 123 -11.30 4.01 -14.46
CA GLY A 123 -11.74 2.64 -14.60
C GLY A 123 -12.21 2.09 -13.27
N GLU A 124 -12.75 0.90 -13.31
CA GLU A 124 -13.07 0.17 -12.08
C GLU A 124 -12.90 -1.32 -12.33
N LYS A 125 -12.62 -2.06 -11.28
CA LYS A 125 -12.52 -3.52 -11.36
C LYS A 125 -12.95 -4.16 -10.05
N ALA A 126 -13.43 -5.39 -10.15
CA ALA A 126 -13.71 -6.22 -9.00
C ALA A 126 -12.40 -6.84 -8.48
N TYR A 127 -12.40 -7.21 -7.21
CA TYR A 127 -11.26 -7.90 -6.59
C TYR A 127 -11.21 -9.37 -7.03
N LYS A 128 -9.99 -9.88 -7.26
CA LYS A 128 -9.76 -11.27 -7.65
C LYS A 128 -8.55 -11.85 -6.90
N PRO A 129 -8.70 -12.95 -6.13
CA PRO A 129 -9.96 -13.66 -5.83
C PRO A 129 -10.80 -12.97 -4.77
N ASN A 130 -10.20 -12.06 -3.98
CA ASN A 130 -10.86 -11.28 -2.95
C ASN A 130 -10.10 -9.97 -2.75
N ARG A 131 -10.65 -9.08 -1.91
CA ARG A 131 -10.12 -7.74 -1.67
C ARG A 131 -8.68 -7.77 -1.14
N GLU A 132 -8.44 -8.53 -0.10
CA GLU A 132 -7.14 -8.56 0.57
C GLU A 132 -6.04 -9.12 -0.35
N ALA A 133 -6.33 -10.19 -1.09
CA ALA A 133 -5.37 -10.78 -2.02
C ALA A 133 -5.01 -9.82 -3.16
N GLU A 134 -6.01 -9.12 -3.71
CA GLU A 134 -5.78 -8.15 -4.78
C GLU A 134 -4.94 -6.98 -4.29
N LEU A 135 -5.31 -6.40 -3.13
CA LEU A 135 -4.56 -5.27 -2.55
C LEU A 135 -3.14 -5.68 -2.19
N PHE A 136 -2.94 -6.89 -1.69
CA PHE A 136 -1.61 -7.40 -1.40
C PHE A 136 -0.74 -7.43 -2.67
N ARG A 137 -1.29 -7.95 -3.77
CA ARG A 137 -0.55 -7.97 -5.05
C ARG A 137 -0.22 -6.57 -5.53
N MET A 138 -1.12 -5.61 -5.34
CA MET A 138 -0.87 -4.22 -5.72
C MET A 138 0.26 -3.61 -4.90
N LEU A 139 0.30 -3.88 -3.60
CA LEU A 139 1.40 -3.41 -2.73
C LEU A 139 2.74 -4.03 -3.14
N GLU A 140 2.75 -5.34 -3.40
CA GLU A 140 3.97 -6.02 -3.86
C GLU A 140 4.42 -5.51 -5.23
N GLY A 141 3.49 -5.04 -6.06
CA GLY A 141 3.78 -4.44 -7.35
C GLY A 141 4.25 -2.99 -7.30
N GLY A 142 4.30 -2.39 -6.12
CA GLY A 142 4.83 -1.05 -5.94
C GLY A 142 3.81 0.04 -5.59
N CYS A 143 2.54 -0.31 -5.40
CA CYS A 143 1.56 0.66 -4.94
C CYS A 143 1.87 1.11 -3.52
N LEU A 144 1.64 2.39 -3.24
CA LEU A 144 1.83 3.00 -1.93
C LEU A 144 0.47 3.26 -1.29
N ILE A 145 0.41 3.09 0.03
CA ILE A 145 -0.80 3.39 0.80
C ILE A 145 -0.91 4.90 0.98
N SER A 146 -2.07 5.46 0.61
CA SER A 146 -2.42 6.85 0.90
C SER A 146 -3.45 6.86 2.01
N LYS A 147 -3.13 7.47 3.14
CA LYS A 147 -4.01 7.46 4.31
C LYS A 147 -5.28 8.27 4.11
N ASP A 148 -5.16 9.43 3.48
CA ASP A 148 -6.26 10.37 3.31
C ASP A 148 -6.82 10.42 1.89
N GLY A 149 -6.17 9.78 0.93
CA GLY A 149 -6.58 9.81 -0.45
C GLY A 149 -6.46 11.17 -1.11
N ALA A 150 -5.53 12.02 -0.64
CA ALA A 150 -5.42 13.41 -1.09
C ALA A 150 -5.23 13.51 -2.61
N MET A 151 -4.37 12.67 -3.19
CA MET A 151 -4.15 12.67 -4.64
C MET A 151 -5.41 12.25 -5.41
N TYR A 152 -6.09 11.20 -4.96
CA TYR A 152 -7.33 10.75 -5.59
C TYR A 152 -8.38 11.86 -5.57
N LYS A 153 -8.57 12.49 -4.42
CA LYS A 153 -9.54 13.59 -4.26
C LYS A 153 -9.18 14.78 -5.12
N THR A 154 -7.90 15.07 -5.27
CA THR A 154 -7.42 16.15 -6.13
C THR A 154 -7.72 15.86 -7.60
N LEU A 155 -7.45 14.65 -8.08
CA LEU A 155 -7.78 14.26 -9.46
C LEU A 155 -9.30 14.27 -9.69
N GLU A 156 -10.07 13.84 -8.70
CA GLU A 156 -11.53 13.89 -8.77
C GLU A 156 -12.03 15.33 -8.93
N SER A 157 -11.44 16.26 -8.17
CA SER A 157 -11.77 17.69 -8.29
C SER A 157 -11.40 18.27 -9.64
N LEU A 158 -10.23 17.91 -10.18
CA LEU A 158 -9.80 18.35 -11.51
C LEU A 158 -10.73 17.83 -12.59
N LYS A 159 -11.19 16.60 -12.46
CA LYS A 159 -12.15 16.01 -13.40
C LYS A 159 -13.48 16.74 -13.39
N GLN A 160 -13.98 17.13 -12.22
CA GLN A 160 -15.26 17.84 -12.07
C GLN A 160 -15.17 19.29 -12.48
N GLY A 161 -14.02 19.92 -12.37
CA GLY A 161 -13.78 21.32 -12.69
C GLY A 161 -13.47 21.59 -14.17
N SER A 162 -13.37 20.55 -15.00
CA SER A 162 -13.01 20.69 -16.42
C SER A 162 -14.22 20.71 -17.33
#